data_2af8fbc77389975733713892e2028c1e
#
_entry.id   2af8fbc77389975733713892e2028c1e
#
_cell.length_a   1.000
_cell.length_b   1.000
_cell.length_c   1.000
_cell.angle_alpha   90.00
_cell.angle_beta   90.00
_cell.angle_gamma   90.00
#
_symmetry.space_group_name_H-M   'P 1'
#
loop_
_entity.id
_entity.type
_entity.pdbx_description
1 polymer ?
#
loop_
_entity_poly.entity_id
_entity_poly.type
_entity_poly.pdbx_seq_one_letter_code
_entity_poly.pdbx_strand_id
1 'polypeptide(L)'
;FNPLDNRNYERFGLSYFEKNGWDIECWVFHNKLFGKNIYVNKNYIYLIKNLFDFFKYLKRLPEKFLFVDLSKRDSLSFLLQRLMIFKGGKRVVITITNYPMVRNASVKTFLFQKFSIKNLIFLIKKLGRIFITITFDNKLCPPPNYHFVCGTEAYKEAAKLSKKTEIVKAHCLNYDNYLLLKNKHPNEQYSDSIVYLDQDYEGNYTYSIEGEVHPVTKEAHWNSLNLLFEKISKKFNKKIIIAAHPRRDRNVKINTPHEVIFGETANLIKNSFLIICHDSISLEYAIMFNKPV
;
A
#
# COMPACT_ATOMS: atom_id res chain seq x y z
N PHE A 1 -5.27 -1.80 5.28
CA PHE A 1 -4.41 -2.10 6.43
C PHE A 1 -3.44 -3.20 6.08
N ASN A 2 -2.15 -3.00 6.34
CA ASN A 2 -1.14 -4.02 6.15
C ASN A 2 -0.90 -4.71 7.50
N PRO A 3 -0.96 -6.04 7.58
CA PRO A 3 -0.56 -6.73 8.80
C PRO A 3 0.91 -6.40 9.11
N LEU A 4 1.28 -6.39 10.38
CA LEU A 4 2.66 -6.25 10.77
C LEU A 4 3.34 -7.62 10.63
N ASP A 5 3.82 -7.88 9.44
CA ASP A 5 4.65 -9.04 9.09
C ASP A 5 6.14 -8.66 9.05
N ASN A 6 7.02 -9.60 8.79
CA ASN A 6 8.46 -9.35 8.68
C ASN A 6 8.78 -8.30 7.60
N ARG A 7 8.04 -8.32 6.49
CA ARG A 7 8.22 -7.36 5.40
C ARG A 7 7.90 -5.94 5.84
N ASN A 8 6.78 -5.72 6.53
CA ASN A 8 6.40 -4.40 7.00
C ASN A 8 7.25 -3.95 8.19
N TYR A 9 7.74 -4.88 9.01
CA TYR A 9 8.71 -4.60 10.06
C TYR A 9 9.98 -3.97 9.49
N GLU A 10 10.59 -4.57 8.49
CA GLU A 10 11.77 -4.02 7.80
C GLU A 10 11.42 -2.77 6.99
N ARG A 11 10.29 -2.78 6.27
CA ARG A 11 9.85 -1.68 5.44
C ARG A 11 9.63 -0.37 6.21
N PHE A 12 9.14 -0.44 7.44
CA PHE A 12 8.95 0.73 8.29
C PHE A 12 10.18 1.04 9.15
N GLY A 13 11.29 0.34 8.96
CA GLY A 13 12.54 0.58 9.65
C GLY A 13 12.49 0.30 11.15
N LEU A 14 11.58 -0.59 11.60
CA LEU A 14 11.43 -0.88 13.04
C LEU A 14 12.70 -1.49 13.61
N SER A 15 13.40 -2.33 12.84
CA SER A 15 14.73 -2.85 13.22
C SER A 15 15.76 -1.75 13.46
N TYR A 16 15.69 -0.68 12.69
CA TYR A 16 16.59 0.48 12.87
C TYR A 16 16.27 1.25 14.14
N PHE A 17 15.02 1.49 14.44
CA PHE A 17 14.61 2.17 15.68
C PHE A 17 15.00 1.38 16.92
N GLU A 18 14.77 0.06 16.94
CA GLU A 18 15.18 -0.82 18.04
C GLU A 18 16.69 -0.76 18.29
N LYS A 19 17.50 -0.87 17.23
CA LYS A 19 18.97 -0.79 17.30
C LYS A 19 19.49 0.54 17.84
N ASN A 20 18.71 1.61 17.67
CA ASN A 20 19.04 2.94 18.15
C ASN A 20 18.39 3.29 19.50
N GLY A 21 17.88 2.30 20.22
CA GLY A 21 17.39 2.45 21.59
C GLY A 21 16.03 3.15 21.73
N TRP A 22 15.21 3.14 20.67
CA TRP A 22 13.85 3.66 20.74
C TRP A 22 12.90 2.63 21.34
N ASP A 23 12.05 3.08 22.26
CA ASP A 23 10.90 2.29 22.72
C ASP A 23 9.83 2.33 21.64
N ILE A 24 9.49 1.15 21.11
CA ILE A 24 8.53 1.01 20.01
C ILE A 24 7.28 0.30 20.50
N GLU A 25 6.13 0.87 20.21
CA GLU A 25 4.84 0.21 20.34
C GLU A 25 4.12 0.17 18.98
N CYS A 26 3.70 -1.02 18.58
CA CYS A 26 2.91 -1.23 17.37
C CYS A 26 1.47 -1.57 17.75
N TRP A 27 0.57 -0.64 17.52
CA TRP A 27 -0.84 -0.82 17.82
C TRP A 27 -1.60 -1.34 16.60
N VAL A 28 -2.06 -2.57 16.69
CA VAL A 28 -2.78 -3.25 15.62
C VAL A 28 -4.27 -3.30 15.98
N PHE A 29 -5.08 -2.59 15.17
CA PHE A 29 -6.52 -2.58 15.38
C PHE A 29 -7.14 -3.82 14.76
N HIS A 30 -7.85 -4.60 15.59
CA HIS A 30 -8.52 -5.82 15.14
C HIS A 30 -9.64 -5.47 14.15
N ASN A 31 -9.59 -6.07 12.98
CA ASN A 31 -10.68 -6.04 12.04
C ASN A 31 -11.11 -7.49 11.73
N LYS A 32 -12.40 -7.80 11.95
CA LYS A 32 -12.99 -9.13 11.69
C LYS A 32 -12.84 -9.60 10.22
N LEU A 33 -12.51 -8.66 9.32
CA LEU A 33 -12.38 -8.90 7.88
C LEU A 33 -11.00 -9.41 7.45
N PHE A 34 -9.97 -9.29 8.30
CA PHE A 34 -8.65 -9.81 7.96
C PHE A 34 -8.55 -11.23 8.47
N GLY A 35 -8.67 -12.20 7.56
CA GLY A 35 -8.29 -13.59 7.81
C GLY A 35 -6.89 -13.67 8.42
N LYS A 36 -6.42 -14.86 8.77
CA LYS A 36 -5.18 -15.13 9.51
C LYS A 36 -4.13 -14.01 9.41
N ASN A 37 -4.12 -13.13 10.41
CA ASN A 37 -3.11 -12.09 10.52
C ASN A 37 -1.79 -12.74 10.91
N ILE A 38 -0.82 -12.68 10.03
CA ILE A 38 0.54 -13.08 10.32
C ILE A 38 1.19 -11.91 11.05
N TYR A 39 1.27 -11.98 12.36
CA TYR A 39 2.01 -11.01 13.16
C TYR A 39 3.43 -11.52 13.43
N VAL A 40 4.38 -10.61 13.39
CA VAL A 40 5.68 -10.89 13.99
C VAL A 40 5.46 -11.02 15.48
N ASN A 41 5.87 -12.13 16.09
CA ASN A 41 5.75 -12.32 17.53
C ASN A 41 6.81 -11.47 18.24
N LYS A 42 6.45 -10.24 18.61
CA LYS A 42 7.30 -9.28 19.30
C LYS A 42 6.56 -8.68 20.49
N ASN A 43 7.29 -8.44 21.57
CA ASN A 43 6.73 -7.97 22.85
C ASN A 43 6.10 -6.56 22.78
N TYR A 44 6.36 -5.79 21.75
CA TYR A 44 5.84 -4.44 21.54
C TYR A 44 4.59 -4.38 20.64
N ILE A 45 4.01 -5.51 20.25
CA ILE A 45 2.79 -5.56 19.44
C ILE A 45 1.57 -5.66 20.35
N TYR A 46 0.72 -4.64 20.27
CA TYR A 46 -0.51 -4.54 21.07
C TYR A 46 -1.74 -4.65 20.16
N LEU A 47 -2.56 -5.65 20.42
CA LEU A 47 -3.82 -5.83 19.70
C LEU A 47 -4.92 -5.01 20.36
N ILE A 48 -5.45 -4.04 19.63
CA ILE A 48 -6.57 -3.19 20.05
C ILE A 48 -7.87 -3.81 19.54
N LYS A 49 -8.60 -4.48 20.41
CA LYS A 49 -9.87 -5.15 20.06
C LYS A 49 -11.08 -4.25 20.20
N ASN A 50 -11.01 -3.27 21.10
CA ASN A 50 -12.09 -2.35 21.42
C ASN A 50 -11.55 -1.03 22.02
N LEU A 51 -12.43 -0.09 22.32
CA LEU A 51 -12.06 1.21 22.89
C LEU A 51 -11.46 1.08 24.32
N PHE A 52 -11.84 0.06 25.08
CA PHE A 52 -11.26 -0.15 26.41
C PHE A 52 -9.77 -0.49 26.31
N ASP A 53 -9.39 -1.39 25.40
CA ASP A 53 -7.99 -1.70 25.12
C ASP A 53 -7.23 -0.43 24.70
N PHE A 54 -7.82 0.37 23.80
CA PHE A 54 -7.22 1.62 23.36
C PHE A 54 -6.92 2.55 24.54
N PHE A 55 -7.89 2.82 25.40
CA PHE A 55 -7.69 3.69 26.58
C PHE A 55 -6.70 3.11 27.58
N LYS A 56 -6.71 1.79 27.77
CA LYS A 56 -5.75 1.08 28.63
C LYS A 56 -4.32 1.35 28.18
N TYR A 57 -4.05 1.21 26.87
CA TYR A 57 -2.71 1.42 26.34
C TYR A 57 -2.37 2.92 26.23
N LEU A 58 -3.32 3.77 25.87
CA LEU A 58 -3.12 5.22 25.82
C LEU A 58 -2.67 5.79 27.17
N LYS A 59 -3.21 5.31 28.27
CA LYS A 59 -2.80 5.75 29.62
C LYS A 59 -1.33 5.43 29.94
N ARG A 60 -0.79 4.38 29.35
CA ARG A 60 0.60 3.93 29.56
C ARG A 60 1.62 4.73 28.78
N LEU A 61 1.22 5.40 27.71
CA LEU A 61 2.13 6.21 26.91
C LEU A 61 2.68 7.36 27.73
N PRO A 62 3.97 7.74 27.51
CA PRO A 62 4.57 8.91 28.11
C PRO A 62 3.84 10.20 27.70
N GLU A 63 4.12 11.30 28.36
CA GLU A 63 3.52 12.61 28.02
C GLU A 63 3.93 13.12 26.64
N LYS A 64 5.09 12.68 26.13
CA LYS A 64 5.60 13.05 24.81
C LYS A 64 5.98 11.80 24.05
N PHE A 65 5.38 11.61 22.88
CA PHE A 65 5.67 10.50 21.98
C PHE A 65 5.41 10.88 20.53
N LEU A 66 6.00 10.14 19.61
CA LEU A 66 5.70 10.22 18.18
C LEU A 66 4.78 9.05 17.82
N PHE A 67 3.80 9.27 16.95
CA PHE A 67 3.05 8.19 16.36
C PHE A 67 2.95 8.32 14.85
N VAL A 68 3.33 7.24 14.16
CA VAL A 68 3.21 7.13 12.71
C VAL A 68 1.79 6.70 12.38
N ASP A 69 1.07 7.57 11.68
CA ASP A 69 -0.32 7.32 11.32
C ASP A 69 -0.41 6.52 10.02
N LEU A 70 -0.69 5.24 10.18
CA LEU A 70 -0.95 4.30 9.09
C LEU A 70 -2.44 3.88 9.06
N SER A 71 -3.29 4.59 9.78
CA SER A 71 -4.70 4.26 9.91
C SER A 71 -5.50 4.60 8.65
N LYS A 72 -6.69 4.02 8.56
CA LYS A 72 -7.66 4.35 7.51
C LYS A 72 -8.26 5.74 7.79
N ARG A 73 -8.61 6.46 6.72
CA ARG A 73 -9.32 7.74 6.84
C ARG A 73 -10.81 7.49 7.08
N ASP A 74 -11.18 7.28 8.33
CA ASP A 74 -12.56 7.17 8.79
C ASP A 74 -12.76 7.89 10.12
N SER A 75 -14.02 8.08 10.50
CA SER A 75 -14.40 8.87 11.69
C SER A 75 -13.79 8.34 12.98
N LEU A 76 -13.71 7.01 13.12
CA LEU A 76 -13.13 6.39 14.32
C LEU A 76 -11.61 6.63 14.38
N SER A 77 -10.92 6.44 13.28
CA SER A 77 -9.48 6.69 13.21
C SER A 77 -9.16 8.15 13.55
N PHE A 78 -9.93 9.10 13.06
CA PHE A 78 -9.74 10.52 13.40
C PHE A 78 -9.97 10.80 14.89
N LEU A 79 -10.99 10.19 15.50
CA LEU A 79 -11.22 10.31 16.94
C LEU A 79 -10.01 9.78 17.72
N LEU A 80 -9.53 8.60 17.39
CA LEU A 80 -8.39 7.98 18.08
C LEU A 80 -7.11 8.81 17.92
N GLN A 81 -6.86 9.35 16.73
CA GLN A 81 -5.73 10.26 16.49
C GLN A 81 -5.82 11.52 17.35
N ARG A 82 -7.01 12.13 17.49
CA ARG A 82 -7.21 13.28 18.37
C ARG A 82 -6.91 12.96 19.82
N LEU A 83 -7.35 11.79 20.29
CA LEU A 83 -7.07 11.36 21.67
C LEU A 83 -5.56 11.15 21.89
N MET A 84 -4.84 10.60 20.90
CA MET A 84 -3.39 10.50 20.97
C MET A 84 -2.70 11.88 21.00
N ILE A 85 -3.14 12.81 20.16
CA ILE A 85 -2.61 14.19 20.15
C ILE A 85 -2.92 14.89 21.48
N PHE A 86 -4.14 14.73 22.03
CA PHE A 86 -4.52 15.30 23.31
C PHE A 86 -3.67 14.77 24.47
N LYS A 87 -3.26 13.50 24.41
CA LYS A 87 -2.33 12.87 25.38
C LYS A 87 -0.91 13.43 25.28
N GLY A 88 -0.55 14.17 24.20
CA GLY A 88 0.78 14.73 23.98
C GLY A 88 1.54 14.11 22.80
N GLY A 89 0.89 13.24 22.03
CA GLY A 89 1.47 12.63 20.85
C GLY A 89 1.67 13.62 19.70
N LYS A 90 2.82 13.54 19.04
CA LYS A 90 3.06 14.22 17.76
C LYS A 90 2.80 13.27 16.60
N ARG A 91 1.90 13.67 15.71
CA ARG A 91 1.49 12.88 14.54
C ARG A 91 2.50 12.98 13.42
N VAL A 92 2.90 11.83 12.91
CA VAL A 92 3.77 11.68 11.74
C VAL A 92 2.98 11.03 10.61
N VAL A 93 3.01 11.61 9.43
CA VAL A 93 2.44 11.04 8.21
C VAL A 93 3.56 10.78 7.21
N ILE A 94 3.49 9.66 6.53
CA ILE A 94 4.49 9.26 5.54
C ILE A 94 3.78 9.03 4.21
N THR A 95 4.16 9.78 3.18
CA THR A 95 3.75 9.53 1.80
C THR A 95 4.76 8.60 1.14
N ILE A 96 4.40 7.34 1.04
CA ILE A 96 5.32 6.22 0.79
C ILE A 96 5.65 6.07 -0.70
N THR A 97 4.84 6.61 -1.61
CA THR A 97 4.96 6.35 -3.03
C THR A 97 4.91 7.64 -3.86
N ASN A 98 5.68 7.65 -4.94
CA ASN A 98 5.65 8.68 -5.97
C ASN A 98 4.74 8.33 -7.15
N TYR A 99 3.94 7.29 -7.03
CA TYR A 99 3.09 6.87 -8.12
C TYR A 99 2.23 8.06 -8.58
N PRO A 100 2.35 8.51 -9.84
CA PRO A 100 1.52 9.59 -10.33
C PRO A 100 0.09 9.08 -10.36
N MET A 101 -0.66 9.38 -9.31
CA MET A 101 -2.09 9.17 -9.33
C MET A 101 -2.65 10.05 -10.45
N VAL A 102 -3.03 9.43 -11.56
CA VAL A 102 -3.80 10.11 -12.60
C VAL A 102 -5.16 10.44 -11.99
N ARG A 103 -5.27 11.63 -11.44
CA ARG A 103 -6.52 12.18 -10.86
C ARG A 103 -7.54 12.56 -11.92
N ASN A 104 -7.56 11.92 -13.08
CA ASN A 104 -8.52 12.21 -14.14
C ASN A 104 -9.70 11.23 -14.14
N ALA A 105 -10.30 10.95 -13.00
CA ALA A 105 -11.69 10.57 -13.01
C ALA A 105 -12.52 11.84 -13.26
N SER A 106 -12.70 12.20 -14.52
CA SER A 106 -13.58 13.30 -14.92
C SER A 106 -14.96 13.06 -14.33
N VAL A 107 -15.46 14.02 -13.57
CA VAL A 107 -16.85 14.03 -13.08
C VAL A 107 -17.85 13.85 -14.23
N LYS A 108 -17.46 14.20 -15.47
CA LYS A 108 -18.27 14.01 -16.69
C LYS A 108 -18.55 12.56 -17.03
N THR A 109 -17.64 11.62 -16.78
CA THR A 109 -17.86 10.20 -17.06
C THR A 109 -18.90 9.57 -16.13
N PHE A 110 -19.10 10.15 -14.95
CA PHE A 110 -20.05 9.64 -13.96
C PHE A 110 -21.50 10.04 -14.23
N LEU A 111 -21.72 11.12 -14.96
CA LEU A 111 -23.07 11.63 -15.25
C LEU A 111 -23.79 10.85 -16.38
N PHE A 112 -23.06 10.01 -17.14
CA PHE A 112 -23.60 9.23 -18.24
C PHE A 112 -23.95 7.77 -17.91
N GLN A 113 -23.73 7.30 -16.68
CA GLN A 113 -24.20 5.97 -16.27
C GLN A 113 -25.67 6.02 -15.92
N LYS A 114 -26.46 5.12 -16.54
CA LYS A 114 -27.92 4.99 -16.39
C LYS A 114 -28.37 5.17 -14.93
N PHE A 115 -29.30 6.08 -14.71
CA PHE A 115 -29.95 6.32 -13.42
C PHE A 115 -30.63 5.06 -12.91
N SER A 116 -30.10 4.46 -11.87
CA SER A 116 -30.71 3.39 -11.09
C SER A 116 -30.81 3.83 -9.64
N ILE A 117 -31.85 3.42 -8.92
CA ILE A 117 -32.03 3.70 -7.48
C ILE A 117 -30.81 3.22 -6.67
N LYS A 118 -30.22 2.08 -7.07
CA LYS A 118 -28.96 1.58 -6.45
C LYS A 118 -27.80 2.55 -6.64
N ASN A 119 -27.70 3.17 -7.82
CA ASN A 119 -26.66 4.17 -8.12
C ASN A 119 -26.91 5.48 -7.35
N LEU A 120 -28.14 5.86 -7.08
CA LEU A 120 -28.48 7.01 -6.28
C LEU A 120 -28.08 6.81 -4.80
N ILE A 121 -28.39 5.65 -4.22
CA ILE A 121 -27.97 5.30 -2.85
C ILE A 121 -26.44 5.27 -2.74
N PHE A 122 -25.74 4.71 -3.74
CA PHE A 122 -24.29 4.70 -3.81
C PHE A 122 -23.72 6.12 -3.90
N LEU A 123 -24.34 6.98 -4.73
CA LEU A 123 -23.95 8.40 -4.87
C LEU A 123 -24.12 9.16 -3.55
N ILE A 124 -25.25 8.98 -2.85
CA ILE A 124 -25.50 9.59 -1.53
C ILE A 124 -24.46 9.14 -0.51
N LYS A 125 -24.16 7.83 -0.46
CA LYS A 125 -23.11 7.30 0.42
C LYS A 125 -21.72 7.84 0.05
N LYS A 126 -21.42 7.98 -1.24
CA LYS A 126 -20.14 8.55 -1.73
C LYS A 126 -20.02 10.04 -1.43
N LEU A 127 -21.08 10.81 -1.66
CA LEU A 127 -21.13 12.25 -1.31
C LEU A 127 -21.06 12.44 0.19
N GLY A 128 -21.76 11.63 0.98
CA GLY A 128 -21.63 11.63 2.44
C GLY A 128 -20.20 11.33 2.92
N ARG A 129 -19.52 10.34 2.32
CA ARG A 129 -18.11 10.07 2.61
C ARG A 129 -17.22 11.26 2.23
N ILE A 130 -17.42 11.85 1.04
CA ILE A 130 -16.64 13.01 0.57
C ILE A 130 -16.87 14.20 1.53
N PHE A 131 -18.13 14.48 1.90
CA PHE A 131 -18.46 15.56 2.83
C PHE A 131 -17.85 15.33 4.22
N ILE A 132 -17.95 14.09 4.75
CA ILE A 132 -17.31 13.70 5.99
C ILE A 132 -15.79 13.87 5.88
N THR A 133 -15.16 13.37 4.81
CA THR A 133 -13.72 13.48 4.60
C THR A 133 -13.27 14.94 4.53
N ILE A 134 -13.94 15.79 3.75
CA ILE A 134 -13.58 17.21 3.63
C ILE A 134 -13.80 17.97 4.96
N THR A 135 -14.90 17.69 5.66
CA THR A 135 -15.25 18.38 6.90
C THR A 135 -14.37 17.90 8.06
N PHE A 136 -14.08 16.60 8.13
CA PHE A 136 -13.27 16.01 9.17
C PHE A 136 -11.76 16.21 8.93
N ASP A 137 -11.26 16.08 7.69
CA ASP A 137 -9.84 16.29 7.37
C ASP A 137 -9.40 17.74 7.66
N ASN A 138 -10.28 18.73 7.46
CA ASN A 138 -9.89 20.13 7.59
C ASN A 138 -10.21 20.77 8.95
N LYS A 139 -11.22 20.27 9.68
CA LYS A 139 -11.67 20.89 10.95
C LYS A 139 -11.52 20.01 12.18
N LEU A 140 -11.64 18.69 12.03
CA LEU A 140 -11.68 17.76 13.16
C LEU A 140 -10.40 16.95 13.34
N CYS A 141 -9.62 16.74 12.30
CA CYS A 141 -8.30 16.12 12.42
C CYS A 141 -7.22 17.20 12.33
N PRO A 142 -6.47 17.46 13.40
CA PRO A 142 -5.36 18.41 13.35
C PRO A 142 -4.36 17.99 12.27
N PRO A 143 -3.74 18.95 11.56
CA PRO A 143 -2.69 18.63 10.61
C PRO A 143 -1.56 17.86 11.30
N PRO A 144 -0.84 16.97 10.58
CA PRO A 144 0.29 16.27 11.16
C PRO A 144 1.38 17.24 11.60
N ASN A 145 2.12 16.89 12.65
CA ASN A 145 3.28 17.65 13.07
C ASN A 145 4.41 17.50 12.04
N TYR A 146 4.62 16.27 11.55
CA TYR A 146 5.64 15.94 10.57
C TYR A 146 5.02 15.20 9.40
N HIS A 147 5.39 15.57 8.18
CA HIS A 147 4.99 14.87 6.97
C HIS A 147 6.20 14.53 6.13
N PHE A 148 6.57 13.25 6.11
CA PHE A 148 7.61 12.73 5.25
C PHE A 148 7.07 12.54 3.84
N VAL A 149 7.68 13.21 2.87
CA VAL A 149 7.20 13.21 1.48
C VAL A 149 8.30 12.81 0.53
N CYS A 150 7.91 12.05 -0.48
CA CYS A 150 8.76 11.65 -1.56
C CYS A 150 8.29 12.28 -2.86
N GLY A 151 9.21 13.00 -3.54
CA GLY A 151 8.96 13.62 -4.82
C GLY A 151 8.27 14.99 -4.77
N THR A 152 8.40 15.70 -5.89
CA THR A 152 7.97 17.10 -6.01
C THR A 152 6.47 17.28 -5.87
N GLU A 153 5.67 16.40 -6.46
CA GLU A 153 4.21 16.53 -6.41
C GLU A 153 3.67 16.23 -5.00
N ALA A 154 4.18 15.21 -4.33
CA ALA A 154 3.80 14.93 -2.94
C ALA A 154 4.19 16.09 -2.02
N TYR A 155 5.33 16.73 -2.25
CA TYR A 155 5.75 17.92 -1.52
C TYR A 155 4.76 19.09 -1.74
N LYS A 156 4.39 19.39 -2.98
CA LYS A 156 3.42 20.44 -3.31
C LYS A 156 2.06 20.21 -2.66
N GLU A 157 1.60 18.97 -2.66
CA GLU A 157 0.32 18.61 -2.03
C GLU A 157 0.40 18.72 -0.50
N ALA A 158 1.48 18.25 0.12
CA ALA A 158 1.69 18.39 1.56
C ALA A 158 1.77 19.85 2.00
N ALA A 159 2.43 20.70 1.22
CA ALA A 159 2.55 22.15 1.50
C ALA A 159 1.20 22.88 1.49
N LYS A 160 0.23 22.38 0.72
CA LYS A 160 -1.14 22.93 0.69
C LYS A 160 -1.95 22.59 1.95
N LEU A 161 -1.62 21.50 2.64
CA LEU A 161 -2.43 20.98 3.74
C LEU A 161 -2.36 21.87 4.98
N SER A 162 -1.18 22.31 5.37
CA SER A 162 -1.02 23.16 6.56
C SER A 162 0.35 23.83 6.63
N LYS A 163 0.36 25.13 6.99
CA LYS A 163 1.59 25.86 7.33
C LYS A 163 2.22 25.42 8.66
N LYS A 164 1.49 24.67 9.49
CA LYS A 164 1.97 24.19 10.81
C LYS A 164 2.67 22.83 10.72
N THR A 165 2.59 22.18 9.57
CA THR A 165 3.21 20.87 9.35
C THR A 165 4.67 21.07 8.90
N GLU A 166 5.60 20.45 9.61
CA GLU A 166 6.97 20.35 9.16
C GLU A 166 7.05 19.28 8.07
N ILE A 167 7.47 19.68 6.86
CA ILE A 167 7.60 18.79 5.72
C ILE A 167 9.03 18.33 5.60
N VAL A 168 9.24 17.01 5.75
CA VAL A 168 10.55 16.37 5.63
C VAL A 168 10.63 15.70 4.25
N LYS A 169 11.56 16.17 3.42
CA LYS A 169 11.82 15.53 2.13
C LYS A 169 12.56 14.22 2.36
N ALA A 170 12.02 13.14 1.86
CA ALA A 170 12.58 11.80 1.94
C ALA A 170 12.52 11.13 0.56
N HIS A 171 13.16 10.01 0.41
CA HIS A 171 12.98 9.16 -0.78
C HIS A 171 11.91 8.09 -0.54
N CYS A 172 11.46 7.44 -1.60
CA CYS A 172 10.46 6.37 -1.48
C CYS A 172 11.07 5.10 -0.87
N LEU A 173 10.24 4.26 -0.28
CA LEU A 173 10.68 3.00 0.32
C LEU A 173 11.32 2.03 -0.68
N ASN A 174 10.94 2.11 -1.94
CA ASN A 174 11.51 1.27 -2.99
C ASN A 174 12.95 1.70 -3.34
N TYR A 175 13.33 2.94 -3.05
CA TYR A 175 14.66 3.44 -3.32
C TYR A 175 15.73 2.77 -2.45
N ASP A 176 15.44 2.45 -1.21
CA ASP A 176 16.36 1.71 -0.35
C ASP A 176 16.68 0.33 -0.92
N ASN A 177 15.66 -0.39 -1.35
CA ASN A 177 15.84 -1.67 -2.02
C ASN A 177 16.61 -1.54 -3.35
N TYR A 178 16.34 -0.49 -4.11
CA TYR A 178 17.12 -0.19 -5.30
C TYR A 178 18.60 0.00 -4.98
N LEU A 179 18.94 0.79 -3.95
CA LEU A 179 20.33 1.01 -3.53
C LEU A 179 21.03 -0.29 -3.12
N LEU A 180 20.33 -1.18 -2.42
CA LEU A 180 20.85 -2.49 -2.04
C LEU A 180 21.11 -3.42 -3.24
N LEU A 181 20.32 -3.27 -4.29
CA LEU A 181 20.38 -4.15 -5.45
C LEU A 181 21.22 -3.61 -6.61
N LYS A 182 21.34 -2.28 -6.77
CA LYS A 182 21.95 -1.66 -7.94
C LYS A 182 23.36 -2.16 -8.25
N ASN A 183 24.17 -2.40 -7.22
CA ASN A 183 25.55 -2.83 -7.33
C ASN A 183 25.74 -4.36 -7.26
N LYS A 184 24.68 -5.14 -7.05
CA LYS A 184 24.78 -6.61 -7.10
C LYS A 184 24.99 -7.05 -8.53
N HIS A 185 25.72 -8.14 -8.71
CA HIS A 185 25.84 -8.75 -10.03
C HIS A 185 24.47 -9.15 -10.59
N PRO A 186 24.26 -9.01 -11.91
CA PRO A 186 23.04 -9.50 -12.55
C PRO A 186 22.85 -10.99 -12.28
N ASN A 187 21.61 -11.40 -12.09
CA ASN A 187 21.25 -12.81 -12.07
C ASN A 187 20.91 -13.24 -13.50
N GLU A 188 21.82 -13.96 -14.15
CA GLU A 188 21.69 -14.39 -15.54
C GLU A 188 20.45 -15.26 -15.77
N GLN A 189 19.99 -15.99 -14.75
CA GLN A 189 18.77 -16.80 -14.83
C GLN A 189 17.53 -16.00 -15.28
N TYR A 190 17.49 -14.70 -14.98
CA TYR A 190 16.36 -13.83 -15.27
C TYR A 190 16.61 -12.85 -16.42
N SER A 191 17.84 -12.75 -16.91
CA SER A 191 18.24 -11.73 -17.90
C SER A 191 17.46 -11.82 -19.22
N ASP A 192 16.99 -13.01 -19.57
CA ASP A 192 16.25 -13.30 -20.79
C ASP A 192 14.75 -13.52 -20.56
N SER A 193 14.20 -12.92 -19.51
CA SER A 193 12.80 -13.07 -19.13
C SER A 193 11.98 -11.79 -19.28
N ILE A 194 10.71 -11.97 -19.54
CA ILE A 194 9.68 -10.95 -19.44
C ILE A 194 8.97 -11.15 -18.09
N VAL A 195 8.94 -10.13 -17.25
CA VAL A 195 8.39 -10.23 -15.91
C VAL A 195 7.00 -9.56 -15.85
N TYR A 196 5.99 -10.34 -15.49
CA TYR A 196 4.67 -9.83 -15.18
C TYR A 196 4.56 -9.53 -13.68
N LEU A 197 4.19 -8.29 -13.34
CA LEU A 197 3.97 -7.87 -11.96
C LEU A 197 2.52 -8.20 -11.58
N ASP A 198 2.35 -9.30 -10.86
CA ASP A 198 1.05 -9.73 -10.36
C ASP A 198 0.49 -8.77 -9.31
N GLN A 199 -0.80 -8.52 -9.36
CA GLN A 199 -1.51 -7.64 -8.42
C GLN A 199 -2.46 -8.38 -7.48
N ASP A 200 -2.50 -9.71 -7.58
CA ASP A 200 -3.48 -10.53 -6.86
C ASP A 200 -4.91 -10.02 -7.10
N TYR A 201 -5.19 -9.70 -8.37
CA TYR A 201 -6.43 -9.03 -8.75
C TYR A 201 -7.67 -9.81 -8.31
N GLU A 202 -7.66 -11.12 -8.50
CA GLU A 202 -8.74 -12.02 -8.10
C GLU A 202 -8.84 -12.27 -6.59
N GLY A 203 -7.77 -12.02 -5.84
CA GLY A 203 -7.71 -12.11 -4.37
C GLY A 203 -7.79 -10.76 -3.67
N ASN A 204 -8.04 -9.69 -4.42
CA ASN A 204 -8.04 -8.35 -3.85
C ASN A 204 -9.23 -8.14 -2.89
N TYR A 205 -8.94 -8.19 -1.60
CA TYR A 205 -9.90 -8.06 -0.51
C TYR A 205 -10.62 -6.70 -0.47
N THR A 206 -10.17 -5.71 -1.22
CA THR A 206 -10.79 -4.37 -1.27
C THR A 206 -12.25 -4.47 -1.74
N TYR A 207 -12.51 -5.31 -2.74
CA TYR A 207 -13.88 -5.55 -3.21
C TYR A 207 -14.79 -6.10 -2.11
N SER A 208 -14.28 -7.07 -1.33
CA SER A 208 -15.03 -7.65 -0.20
C SER A 208 -15.28 -6.62 0.92
N ILE A 209 -14.31 -5.74 1.19
CA ILE A 209 -14.46 -4.68 2.20
C ILE A 209 -15.48 -3.63 1.77
N GLU A 210 -15.51 -3.32 0.48
CA GLU A 210 -16.43 -2.33 -0.09
C GLU A 210 -17.83 -2.92 -0.37
N GLY A 211 -17.99 -4.24 -0.20
CA GLY A 211 -19.23 -4.95 -0.50
C GLY A 211 -19.53 -5.04 -1.99
N GLU A 212 -18.49 -4.95 -2.81
CA GLU A 212 -18.57 -5.03 -4.26
C GLU A 212 -18.29 -6.44 -4.74
N VAL A 213 -18.94 -6.82 -5.85
CA VAL A 213 -18.65 -8.08 -6.55
C VAL A 213 -17.38 -7.89 -7.37
N HIS A 214 -16.48 -8.86 -7.30
CA HIS A 214 -15.26 -8.83 -8.10
C HIS A 214 -15.63 -8.82 -9.60
N PRO A 215 -15.08 -7.89 -10.41
CA PRO A 215 -15.51 -7.70 -11.81
C PRO A 215 -15.11 -8.85 -12.73
N VAL A 216 -14.15 -9.67 -12.34
CA VAL A 216 -13.62 -10.78 -13.14
C VAL A 216 -13.44 -12.03 -12.27
N THR A 217 -13.80 -13.19 -12.81
CA THR A 217 -13.49 -14.46 -12.15
C THR A 217 -12.01 -14.79 -12.27
N LYS A 218 -11.50 -15.61 -11.34
CA LYS A 218 -10.12 -16.07 -11.35
C LYS A 218 -9.75 -16.76 -12.66
N GLU A 219 -10.62 -17.63 -13.14
CA GLU A 219 -10.43 -18.38 -14.38
C GLU A 219 -10.36 -17.45 -15.59
N ALA A 220 -11.30 -16.51 -15.73
CA ALA A 220 -11.34 -15.56 -16.84
C ALA A 220 -10.09 -14.68 -16.86
N HIS A 221 -9.64 -14.23 -15.67
CA HIS A 221 -8.43 -13.40 -15.53
C HIS A 221 -7.18 -14.14 -16.02
N TRP A 222 -6.92 -15.34 -15.48
CA TRP A 222 -5.71 -16.10 -15.83
C TRP A 222 -5.76 -16.65 -17.25
N ASN A 223 -6.92 -17.06 -17.76
CA ASN A 223 -7.04 -17.48 -19.16
C ASN A 223 -6.69 -16.33 -20.10
N SER A 224 -7.18 -15.12 -19.84
CA SER A 224 -6.85 -13.94 -20.64
C SER A 224 -5.36 -13.60 -20.59
N LEU A 225 -4.76 -13.64 -19.40
CA LEU A 225 -3.33 -13.38 -19.22
C LEU A 225 -2.46 -14.45 -19.90
N ASN A 226 -2.78 -15.72 -19.77
CA ASN A 226 -2.02 -16.80 -20.40
C ASN A 226 -2.02 -16.66 -21.93
N LEU A 227 -3.16 -16.28 -22.54
CA LEU A 227 -3.21 -16.00 -23.98
C LEU A 227 -2.32 -14.81 -24.38
N LEU A 228 -2.30 -13.76 -23.57
CA LEU A 228 -1.40 -12.61 -23.77
C LEU A 228 0.06 -13.04 -23.65
N PHE A 229 0.40 -13.80 -22.61
CA PHE A 229 1.77 -14.26 -22.34
C PHE A 229 2.29 -15.16 -23.45
N GLU A 230 1.46 -16.04 -23.98
CA GLU A 230 1.81 -16.87 -25.12
C GLU A 230 2.19 -16.05 -26.37
N LYS A 231 1.37 -15.05 -26.69
CA LYS A 231 1.65 -14.16 -27.83
C LYS A 231 2.94 -13.36 -27.65
N ILE A 232 3.15 -12.81 -26.44
CA ILE A 232 4.33 -12.00 -26.14
C ILE A 232 5.58 -12.87 -26.08
N SER A 233 5.51 -14.02 -25.44
CA SER A 233 6.62 -14.99 -25.37
C SER A 233 7.08 -15.41 -26.77
N LYS A 234 6.14 -15.74 -27.65
CA LYS A 234 6.42 -16.07 -29.06
C LYS A 234 7.04 -14.90 -29.82
N LYS A 235 6.48 -13.68 -29.64
CA LYS A 235 6.96 -12.49 -30.37
C LYS A 235 8.41 -12.14 -30.02
N PHE A 236 8.77 -12.24 -28.75
CA PHE A 236 10.11 -11.85 -28.27
C PHE A 236 11.06 -13.03 -28.10
N ASN A 237 10.58 -14.25 -28.28
CA ASN A 237 11.32 -15.50 -27.99
C ASN A 237 11.91 -15.48 -26.56
N LYS A 238 11.07 -15.12 -25.57
CA LYS A 238 11.46 -14.94 -24.17
C LYS A 238 10.51 -15.69 -23.25
N LYS A 239 11.03 -16.23 -22.14
CA LYS A 239 10.19 -16.82 -21.10
C LYS A 239 9.44 -15.76 -20.30
N ILE A 240 8.24 -16.11 -19.83
CA ILE A 240 7.48 -15.29 -18.91
C ILE A 240 7.74 -15.77 -17.48
N ILE A 241 7.97 -14.82 -16.57
CA ILE A 241 8.04 -15.05 -15.12
C ILE A 241 7.01 -14.15 -14.44
N ILE A 242 6.26 -14.73 -13.51
CA ILE A 242 5.29 -14.00 -12.73
C ILE A 242 5.91 -13.62 -11.38
N ALA A 243 6.11 -12.33 -11.16
CA ALA A 243 6.46 -11.79 -9.86
C ALA A 243 5.20 -11.72 -9.00
N ALA A 244 4.97 -12.73 -8.17
CA ALA A 244 3.76 -12.86 -7.38
C ALA A 244 3.56 -11.68 -6.42
N HIS A 245 2.31 -11.24 -6.28
CA HIS A 245 1.98 -10.19 -5.35
C HIS A 245 2.31 -10.60 -3.89
N PRO A 246 2.92 -9.72 -3.09
CA PRO A 246 3.38 -10.08 -1.73
C PRO A 246 2.29 -10.57 -0.76
N ARG A 247 1.04 -10.25 -1.03
CA ARG A 247 -0.11 -10.66 -0.21
C ARG A 247 -0.79 -11.94 -0.69
N ARG A 248 -0.41 -12.42 -1.88
CA ARG A 248 -0.96 -13.65 -2.43
C ARG A 248 -0.64 -14.82 -1.51
N ASP A 249 -1.65 -15.65 -1.25
CA ASP A 249 -1.46 -16.88 -0.49
C ASP A 249 -0.58 -17.85 -1.30
N ARG A 250 0.55 -18.23 -0.75
CA ARG A 250 1.50 -19.15 -1.37
C ARG A 250 0.95 -20.58 -1.56
N ASN A 251 -0.07 -20.93 -0.78
CA ASN A 251 -0.72 -22.25 -0.86
C ASN A 251 -1.77 -22.32 -1.98
N VAL A 252 -2.19 -21.17 -2.50
CA VAL A 252 -3.16 -21.09 -3.59
C VAL A 252 -2.43 -21.16 -4.93
N LYS A 253 -2.63 -22.27 -5.64
CA LYS A 253 -2.06 -22.45 -6.99
C LYS A 253 -2.65 -21.44 -7.97
N ILE A 254 -1.77 -20.76 -8.68
CA ILE A 254 -2.12 -19.92 -9.82
C ILE A 254 -2.32 -20.79 -11.05
N ASN A 255 -3.40 -20.59 -11.78
CA ASN A 255 -3.69 -21.34 -13.00
C ASN A 255 -2.90 -20.77 -14.20
N THR A 256 -1.61 -21.04 -14.23
CA THR A 256 -0.69 -20.59 -15.27
C THR A 256 0.39 -21.65 -15.51
N PRO A 257 0.88 -21.81 -16.76
CA PRO A 257 2.02 -22.67 -17.07
C PRO A 257 3.37 -21.99 -16.75
N HIS A 258 3.37 -20.70 -16.40
CA HIS A 258 4.58 -19.92 -16.21
C HIS A 258 5.12 -20.02 -14.78
N GLU A 259 6.42 -19.79 -14.61
CA GLU A 259 7.10 -19.78 -13.33
C GLU A 259 6.58 -18.61 -12.46
N VAL A 260 6.26 -18.91 -11.20
CA VAL A 260 5.76 -17.92 -10.23
C VAL A 260 6.76 -17.77 -9.09
N ILE A 261 7.29 -16.57 -8.90
CA ILE A 261 8.33 -16.27 -7.92
C ILE A 261 7.80 -15.27 -6.89
N PHE A 262 7.98 -15.59 -5.62
CA PHE A 262 7.54 -14.77 -4.48
C PHE A 262 8.69 -14.05 -3.82
N GLY A 263 8.49 -12.77 -3.48
CA GLY A 263 9.41 -11.99 -2.66
C GLY A 263 10.59 -11.37 -3.40
N GLU A 264 10.79 -11.69 -4.68
CA GLU A 264 11.95 -11.29 -5.48
C GLU A 264 11.63 -10.17 -6.49
N THR A 265 10.54 -9.46 -6.35
CA THR A 265 10.02 -8.53 -7.38
C THR A 265 11.08 -7.52 -7.86
N ALA A 266 11.82 -6.89 -6.95
CA ALA A 266 12.84 -5.89 -7.33
C ALA A 266 14.02 -6.52 -8.07
N ASN A 267 14.44 -7.73 -7.65
CA ASN A 267 15.51 -8.47 -8.29
C ASN A 267 15.11 -8.99 -9.69
N LEU A 268 13.88 -9.47 -9.82
CA LEU A 268 13.31 -9.87 -11.12
C LEU A 268 13.26 -8.69 -12.08
N ILE A 269 12.75 -7.53 -11.63
CA ILE A 269 12.70 -6.32 -12.45
C ILE A 269 14.10 -5.91 -12.89
N LYS A 270 15.06 -5.86 -11.96
CA LYS A 270 16.45 -5.48 -12.28
C LYS A 270 17.04 -6.33 -13.41
N ASN A 271 16.77 -7.63 -13.43
CA ASN A 271 17.40 -8.58 -14.34
C ASN A 271 16.56 -8.88 -15.59
N SER A 272 15.30 -8.44 -15.66
CA SER A 272 14.41 -8.74 -16.79
C SER A 272 14.77 -8.01 -18.08
N PHE A 273 14.26 -8.56 -19.19
CA PHE A 273 14.26 -7.93 -20.51
C PHE A 273 13.16 -6.88 -20.63
N LEU A 274 11.94 -7.20 -20.19
CA LEU A 274 10.73 -6.37 -20.30
C LEU A 274 9.83 -6.60 -19.09
N ILE A 275 9.09 -5.57 -18.69
CA ILE A 275 8.11 -5.63 -17.62
C ILE A 275 6.70 -5.50 -18.20
N ILE A 276 5.77 -6.29 -17.67
CA ILE A 276 4.34 -6.15 -17.94
C ILE A 276 3.63 -5.92 -16.62
N CYS A 277 2.80 -4.90 -16.56
CA CYS A 277 1.97 -4.62 -15.39
C CYS A 277 0.66 -3.89 -15.78
N HIS A 278 -0.36 -3.96 -14.91
CA HIS A 278 -1.54 -3.11 -15.02
C HIS A 278 -1.35 -1.84 -14.19
N ASP A 279 -1.21 -2.00 -12.88
CA ASP A 279 -1.07 -0.93 -11.90
C ASP A 279 -0.25 -1.46 -10.72
N SER A 280 1.00 -1.07 -10.61
CA SER A 280 1.89 -1.57 -9.57
C SER A 280 2.86 -0.50 -9.09
N ILE A 281 2.94 -0.33 -7.77
CA ILE A 281 3.96 0.53 -7.15
C ILE A 281 5.37 0.04 -7.50
N SER A 282 5.54 -1.25 -7.76
CA SER A 282 6.82 -1.83 -8.17
C SER A 282 7.32 -1.33 -9.55
N LEU A 283 6.47 -0.59 -10.29
CA LEU A 283 6.88 0.12 -11.51
C LEU A 283 8.01 1.13 -11.24
N GLU A 284 8.10 1.67 -10.03
CA GLU A 284 9.23 2.51 -9.61
C GLU A 284 10.58 1.82 -9.81
N TYR A 285 10.67 0.51 -9.57
CA TYR A 285 11.90 -0.26 -9.83
C TYR A 285 12.22 -0.32 -11.32
N ALA A 286 11.21 -0.47 -12.19
CA ALA A 286 11.43 -0.48 -13.62
C ALA A 286 12.07 0.83 -14.10
N ILE A 287 11.58 1.96 -13.59
CA ILE A 287 12.14 3.28 -13.87
C ILE A 287 13.57 3.40 -13.33
N MET A 288 13.81 3.03 -12.06
CA MET A 288 15.13 3.14 -11.43
C MET A 288 16.19 2.24 -12.08
N PHE A 289 15.80 1.04 -12.55
CA PHE A 289 16.69 0.12 -13.27
C PHE A 289 16.68 0.31 -14.78
N ASN A 290 16.02 1.36 -15.28
CA ASN A 290 15.90 1.68 -16.70
C ASN A 290 15.42 0.49 -17.54
N LYS A 291 14.34 -0.16 -17.10
CA LYS A 291 13.72 -1.31 -17.78
C LYS A 291 12.52 -0.88 -18.60
N PRO A 292 12.34 -1.42 -19.82
CA PRO A 292 11.15 -1.16 -20.62
C PRO A 292 9.90 -1.78 -19.95
N VAL A 293 8.75 -1.09 -20.13
CA VAL A 293 7.45 -1.48 -19.57
C VAL A 293 6.42 -1.53 -20.69
#